data_81f11cac196d559cb83933e677c53380
#
_entry.id   81f11cac196d559cb83933e677c53380
#
_cell.length_a   1.000
_cell.length_b   1.000
_cell.length_c   1.000
_cell.angle_alpha   90.00
_cell.angle_beta   90.00
_cell.angle_gamma   90.00
#
_symmetry.space_group_name_H-M   'P 1'
#
loop_
_entity.id
_entity.type
_entity.pdbx_description
1 polymer ?
#
loop_
_entity_poly.entity_id
_entity_poly.type
_entity_poly.pdbx_seq_one_letter_code
_entity_poly.pdbx_strand_id
1 'polypeptide(L)'
;MGVDLKPFELIIGLMNLTGDMVCIERITDFRFENTHNKLDEICTHISQFMLKFQSQNAGKIAGVNFNIGGRVNSHLGTSATIFNFEETREVPLTLLLNERLGIPVFIENDTKAMAYGEYVSENNASQENVIYVNIGWGLGLCIIINGEIYYGKDGYSGEFGHIHMYENNVMCHCGKKGCIETEISGSAVCRKLVERIYNHEASVLSKKVWNGNMI
;
A
#
# COMPACT_ATOMS: atom_id res chain seq x y z
N MET A 1 15.76 1.53 1.35
CA MET A 1 14.78 2.52 0.86
C MET A 1 13.40 1.90 0.89
N GLY A 2 12.39 2.64 1.32
CA GLY A 2 10.98 2.22 1.30
C GLY A 2 10.20 3.03 0.28
N VAL A 3 9.30 2.38 -0.44
CA VAL A 3 8.35 3.00 -1.39
C VAL A 3 6.96 2.62 -0.97
N ASP A 4 6.13 3.60 -0.61
CA ASP A 4 4.74 3.40 -0.22
C ASP A 4 3.82 3.88 -1.35
N LEU A 5 3.09 2.95 -1.93
CA LEU A 5 2.24 3.17 -3.08
C LEU A 5 0.79 3.31 -2.65
N LYS A 6 0.30 4.54 -2.62
CA LYS A 6 -1.08 4.88 -2.28
C LYS A 6 -1.90 5.26 -3.53
N PRO A 7 -3.24 5.26 -3.43
CA PRO A 7 -4.08 5.63 -4.57
C PRO A 7 -3.79 7.03 -5.14
N PHE A 8 -3.44 8.00 -4.29
CA PHE A 8 -3.27 9.41 -4.66
C PHE A 8 -1.93 10.02 -4.22
N GLU A 9 -0.98 9.20 -3.82
CA GLU A 9 0.33 9.65 -3.37
C GLU A 9 1.36 8.53 -3.55
N LEU A 10 2.56 8.88 -4.01
CA LEU A 10 3.73 8.01 -3.97
C LEU A 10 4.71 8.59 -2.95
N ILE A 11 5.09 7.79 -1.96
CA ILE A 11 6.04 8.20 -0.93
C ILE A 11 7.32 7.38 -1.08
N ILE A 12 8.46 8.05 -1.16
CA ILE A 12 9.78 7.43 -1.20
C ILE A 12 10.56 7.87 0.02
N GLY A 13 10.93 6.93 0.88
CA GLY A 13 11.69 7.17 2.10
C GLY A 13 13.03 6.45 2.09
N LEU A 14 14.07 7.11 2.54
CA LEU A 14 15.39 6.51 2.75
C LEU A 14 15.70 6.46 4.23
N MET A 15 16.01 5.26 4.72
CA MET A 15 16.44 4.98 6.08
C MET A 15 17.86 4.46 6.06
N ASN A 16 18.66 4.82 7.03
CA ASN A 16 20.01 4.27 7.22
C ASN A 16 19.95 2.88 7.91
N LEU A 17 21.10 2.24 8.06
CA LEU A 17 21.19 0.93 8.72
C LEU A 17 20.96 0.97 10.24
N THR A 18 20.97 2.15 10.85
CA THR A 18 20.65 2.36 12.27
C THR A 18 19.16 2.60 12.51
N GLY A 19 18.35 2.67 11.44
CA GLY A 19 16.92 2.90 11.52
C GLY A 19 16.50 4.36 11.47
N ASP A 20 17.45 5.30 11.29
CA ASP A 20 17.11 6.72 11.21
C ASP A 20 16.62 7.09 9.82
N MET A 21 15.57 7.89 9.76
CA MET A 21 15.06 8.44 8.50
C MET A 21 16.02 9.51 7.97
N VAL A 22 16.60 9.26 6.80
CA VAL A 22 17.54 10.17 6.14
C VAL A 22 16.80 11.25 5.36
N CYS A 23 15.85 10.85 4.53
CA CYS A 23 15.01 11.77 3.77
C CYS A 23 13.71 11.09 3.32
N ILE A 24 12.69 11.91 3.04
CA ILE A 24 11.41 11.51 2.49
C ILE A 24 11.05 12.44 1.34
N GLU A 25 10.56 11.87 0.25
CA GLU A 25 9.96 12.60 -0.86
C GLU A 25 8.50 12.13 -1.02
N ARG A 26 7.58 13.09 -1.18
CA ARG A 26 6.16 12.84 -1.40
C ARG A 26 5.74 13.42 -2.74
N ILE A 27 5.17 12.59 -3.58
CA ILE A 27 4.66 12.95 -4.90
C ILE A 27 3.14 12.91 -4.78
N THR A 28 2.55 14.09 -4.60
CA THR A 28 1.10 14.28 -4.33
C THR A 28 0.28 14.51 -5.61
N ASP A 29 0.94 14.89 -6.72
CA ASP A 29 0.34 14.90 -8.05
C ASP A 29 0.50 13.51 -8.70
N PHE A 30 0.02 12.49 -7.99
CA PHE A 30 0.13 11.10 -8.35
C PHE A 30 -1.24 10.45 -8.25
N ARG A 31 -1.60 9.67 -9.27
CA ARG A 31 -2.77 8.81 -9.25
C ARG A 31 -2.35 7.40 -9.67
N PHE A 32 -2.58 6.45 -8.79
CA PHE A 32 -2.25 5.06 -9.09
C PHE A 32 -3.19 4.50 -10.16
N GLU A 33 -2.58 3.85 -11.14
CA GLU A 33 -3.25 3.04 -12.15
C GLU A 33 -2.50 1.72 -12.30
N ASN A 34 -3.22 0.61 -12.44
CA ASN A 34 -2.61 -0.70 -12.57
C ASN A 34 -2.22 -0.98 -14.04
N THR A 35 -1.25 -0.22 -14.54
CA THR A 35 -0.76 -0.25 -15.92
C THR A 35 0.76 -0.32 -15.97
N HIS A 36 1.31 -0.83 -17.09
CA HIS A 36 2.76 -0.83 -17.34
C HIS A 36 3.35 0.59 -17.33
N ASN A 37 2.66 1.53 -17.97
CA ASN A 37 3.11 2.93 -18.02
C ASN A 37 3.25 3.52 -16.61
N LYS A 38 2.30 3.20 -15.72
CA LYS A 38 2.36 3.68 -14.34
C LYS A 38 3.49 3.01 -13.55
N LEU A 39 3.76 1.72 -13.81
CA LEU A 39 4.91 1.03 -13.22
C LEU A 39 6.22 1.69 -13.67
N ASP A 40 6.35 2.03 -14.95
CA ASP A 40 7.54 2.70 -15.50
C ASP A 40 7.69 4.13 -14.96
N GLU A 41 6.58 4.87 -14.78
CA GLU A 41 6.57 6.18 -14.11
C GLU A 41 7.07 6.07 -12.67
N ILE A 42 6.59 5.10 -11.89
CA ILE A 42 7.05 4.84 -10.52
C ILE A 42 8.55 4.53 -10.50
N CYS A 43 9.03 3.65 -11.37
CA CYS A 43 10.44 3.32 -11.48
C CYS A 43 11.28 4.56 -11.85
N THR A 44 10.73 5.46 -12.66
CA THR A 44 11.38 6.72 -13.03
C THR A 44 11.54 7.64 -11.81
N HIS A 45 10.49 7.83 -11.02
CA HIS A 45 10.57 8.62 -9.78
C HIS A 45 11.58 8.04 -8.79
N ILE A 46 11.60 6.72 -8.63
CA ILE A 46 12.56 6.05 -7.75
C ILE A 46 14.00 6.25 -8.25
N SER A 47 14.23 6.10 -9.55
CA SER A 47 15.55 6.29 -10.15
C SER A 47 16.05 7.74 -10.00
N GLN A 48 15.16 8.71 -10.19
CA GLN A 48 15.47 10.13 -9.97
C GLN A 48 15.82 10.42 -8.51
N PHE A 49 15.04 9.86 -7.57
CA PHE A 49 15.34 9.97 -6.14
C PHE A 49 16.71 9.37 -5.79
N MET A 50 17.02 8.18 -6.32
CA MET A 50 18.30 7.52 -6.11
C MET A 50 19.48 8.36 -6.65
N LEU A 51 19.37 8.89 -7.86
CA LEU A 51 20.40 9.75 -8.48
C LEU A 51 20.59 11.03 -7.67
N LYS A 52 19.50 11.68 -7.25
CA LYS A 52 19.55 12.87 -6.41
C LYS A 52 20.27 12.61 -5.09
N PHE A 53 19.94 11.50 -4.41
CA PHE A 53 20.61 11.13 -3.17
C PHE A 53 22.10 10.83 -3.39
N GLN A 54 22.47 10.04 -4.40
CA GLN A 54 23.84 9.67 -4.68
C GLN A 54 24.72 10.87 -5.07
N SER A 55 24.14 11.87 -5.75
CA SER A 55 24.85 13.10 -6.10
C SER A 55 25.17 13.99 -4.89
N GLN A 56 24.41 13.86 -3.82
CA GLN A 56 24.55 14.68 -2.60
C GLN A 56 25.29 13.95 -1.46
N ASN A 57 25.39 12.63 -1.53
CA ASN A 57 25.88 11.80 -0.44
C ASN A 57 26.78 10.67 -0.97
N ALA A 58 27.81 10.31 -0.21
CA ALA A 58 28.71 9.21 -0.57
C ALA A 58 28.13 7.80 -0.30
N GLY A 59 26.89 7.70 0.18
CA GLY A 59 26.24 6.46 0.55
C GLY A 59 25.71 5.67 -0.65
N LYS A 60 25.62 4.35 -0.50
CA LYS A 60 24.96 3.45 -1.47
C LYS A 60 23.62 3.01 -0.94
N ILE A 61 22.61 2.97 -1.82
CA ILE A 61 21.30 2.39 -1.53
C ILE A 61 21.42 0.88 -1.67
N ALA A 62 21.21 0.15 -0.58
CA ALA A 62 21.39 -1.32 -0.53
C ALA A 62 20.25 -2.08 -1.19
N GLY A 63 19.05 -1.48 -1.23
CA GLY A 63 17.86 -2.09 -1.82
C GLY A 63 16.62 -1.24 -1.58
N VAL A 64 15.52 -1.67 -2.18
CA VAL A 64 14.22 -1.01 -2.06
C VAL A 64 13.14 -2.02 -1.68
N ASN A 65 12.25 -1.65 -0.76
CA ASN A 65 11.03 -2.37 -0.46
C ASN A 65 9.83 -1.58 -0.93
N PHE A 66 8.97 -2.21 -1.74
CA PHE A 66 7.70 -1.63 -2.16
C PHE A 66 6.59 -2.10 -1.24
N ASN A 67 5.90 -1.16 -0.60
CA ASN A 67 4.68 -1.41 0.14
C ASN A 67 3.50 -1.19 -0.81
N ILE A 68 2.80 -2.27 -1.11
CA ILE A 68 1.69 -2.27 -2.08
C ILE A 68 0.43 -2.87 -1.48
N GLY A 69 -0.71 -2.30 -1.83
CA GLY A 69 -2.00 -2.81 -1.38
C GLY A 69 -2.35 -4.17 -1.98
N GLY A 70 -3.31 -4.86 -1.36
CA GLY A 70 -3.83 -6.12 -1.84
C GLY A 70 -2.99 -7.35 -1.46
N ARG A 71 -3.14 -8.44 -2.21
CA ARG A 71 -2.55 -9.74 -1.88
C ARG A 71 -1.12 -9.86 -2.38
N VAL A 72 -0.19 -9.86 -1.45
CA VAL A 72 1.25 -9.92 -1.69
C VAL A 72 1.83 -11.18 -1.04
N ASN A 73 2.63 -11.91 -1.79
CA ASN A 73 3.50 -12.93 -1.25
C ASN A 73 4.94 -12.41 -1.28
N SER A 74 5.38 -11.88 -0.13
CA SER A 74 6.70 -11.26 0.01
C SER A 74 7.84 -12.28 -0.14
N HIS A 75 7.63 -13.54 0.25
CA HIS A 75 8.62 -14.61 0.11
C HIS A 75 8.87 -15.00 -1.35
N LEU A 76 7.80 -15.04 -2.16
CA LEU A 76 7.90 -15.34 -3.59
C LEU A 76 8.13 -14.09 -4.45
N GLY A 77 8.01 -12.90 -3.87
CA GLY A 77 8.13 -11.65 -4.61
C GLY A 77 6.99 -11.41 -5.61
N THR A 78 5.78 -11.93 -5.32
CA THR A 78 4.64 -11.88 -6.25
C THR A 78 3.47 -11.09 -5.68
N SER A 79 2.71 -10.44 -6.55
CA SER A 79 1.46 -9.77 -6.24
C SER A 79 0.32 -10.36 -7.06
N ALA A 80 -0.78 -10.71 -6.39
CA ALA A 80 -1.96 -11.26 -7.05
C ALA A 80 -3.01 -10.19 -7.39
N THR A 81 -2.77 -8.93 -7.02
CA THR A 81 -3.76 -7.85 -7.17
C THR A 81 -3.19 -6.67 -7.96
N ILE A 82 -2.12 -6.06 -7.46
CA ILE A 82 -1.47 -4.90 -8.07
C ILE A 82 -0.29 -5.38 -8.91
N PHE A 83 -0.13 -4.80 -10.10
CA PHE A 83 0.89 -5.20 -11.08
C PHE A 83 0.82 -6.69 -11.45
N ASN A 84 -0.38 -7.26 -11.43
CA ASN A 84 -0.63 -8.61 -11.89
C ASN A 84 -0.84 -8.61 -13.41
N PHE A 85 0.24 -8.40 -14.16
CA PHE A 85 0.30 -8.43 -15.61
C PHE A 85 0.54 -9.86 -16.13
N GLU A 86 0.53 -10.05 -17.42
CA GLU A 86 0.81 -11.35 -18.02
C GLU A 86 2.23 -11.83 -17.68
N GLU A 87 3.21 -10.93 -17.77
CA GLU A 87 4.61 -11.21 -17.46
C GLU A 87 4.83 -11.57 -15.99
N THR A 88 4.11 -10.93 -15.07
CA THR A 88 4.24 -11.20 -13.62
C THR A 88 3.61 -12.51 -13.19
N ARG A 89 2.92 -13.22 -14.07
CA ARG A 89 2.46 -14.59 -13.83
C ARG A 89 3.57 -15.62 -14.03
N GLU A 90 4.54 -15.29 -14.87
CA GLU A 90 5.69 -16.16 -15.19
C GLU A 90 6.93 -15.77 -14.39
N VAL A 91 7.10 -14.47 -14.10
CA VAL A 91 8.28 -13.92 -13.41
C VAL A 91 7.84 -13.15 -12.17
N PRO A 92 8.47 -13.36 -11.00
CA PRO A 92 8.19 -12.56 -9.81
C PRO A 92 8.30 -11.06 -10.08
N LEU A 93 7.36 -10.27 -9.54
CA LEU A 93 7.35 -8.81 -9.67
C LEU A 93 8.66 -8.19 -9.16
N THR A 94 9.24 -8.76 -8.12
CA THR A 94 10.54 -8.32 -7.58
C THR A 94 11.68 -8.44 -8.58
N LEU A 95 11.71 -9.49 -9.38
CA LEU A 95 12.74 -9.65 -10.42
C LEU A 95 12.56 -8.62 -11.54
N LEU A 96 11.33 -8.38 -11.95
CA LEU A 96 10.97 -7.40 -12.97
C LEU A 96 11.34 -5.97 -12.54
N LEU A 97 11.10 -5.63 -11.28
CA LEU A 97 11.49 -4.34 -10.69
C LEU A 97 13.00 -4.24 -10.47
N ASN A 98 13.66 -5.33 -10.09
CA ASN A 98 15.12 -5.38 -9.93
C ASN A 98 15.83 -5.08 -11.27
N GLU A 99 15.39 -5.67 -12.37
CA GLU A 99 15.93 -5.37 -13.71
C GLU A 99 15.78 -3.89 -14.09
N ARG A 100 14.63 -3.28 -13.75
CA ARG A 100 14.37 -1.86 -14.04
C ARG A 100 15.18 -0.89 -13.19
N LEU A 101 15.39 -1.22 -11.91
CA LEU A 101 16.03 -0.31 -10.94
C LEU A 101 17.53 -0.58 -10.73
N GLY A 102 18.00 -1.77 -11.12
CA GLY A 102 19.40 -2.17 -10.98
C GLY A 102 19.87 -2.36 -9.54
N ILE A 103 18.93 -2.53 -8.59
CA ILE A 103 19.21 -2.80 -7.17
C ILE A 103 18.24 -3.87 -6.63
N PRO A 104 18.60 -4.57 -5.53
CA PRO A 104 17.71 -5.53 -4.90
C PRO A 104 16.34 -4.93 -4.56
N VAL A 105 15.26 -5.60 -4.99
CA VAL A 105 13.88 -5.20 -4.75
C VAL A 105 13.16 -6.25 -3.93
N PHE A 106 12.41 -5.77 -2.94
CA PHE A 106 11.48 -6.53 -2.11
C PHE A 106 10.09 -5.92 -2.23
N ILE A 107 9.07 -6.71 -1.93
CA ILE A 107 7.68 -6.23 -1.85
C ILE A 107 7.05 -6.69 -0.55
N GLU A 108 6.17 -5.88 0.00
CA GLU A 108 5.35 -6.26 1.16
C GLU A 108 3.95 -5.67 1.01
N ASN A 109 2.98 -6.31 1.66
CA ASN A 109 1.67 -5.71 1.82
C ASN A 109 1.77 -4.43 2.67
N ASP A 110 1.10 -3.35 2.23
CA ASP A 110 1.15 -2.02 2.86
C ASP A 110 0.79 -2.06 4.36
N THR A 111 -0.27 -2.77 4.73
CA THR A 111 -0.70 -2.89 6.13
C THR A 111 0.31 -3.69 6.97
N LYS A 112 0.91 -4.74 6.41
CA LYS A 112 1.95 -5.52 7.12
C LYS A 112 3.21 -4.69 7.31
N ALA A 113 3.63 -3.94 6.29
CA ALA A 113 4.78 -3.04 6.40
C ALA A 113 4.56 -1.94 7.45
N MET A 114 3.36 -1.32 7.46
CA MET A 114 2.99 -0.32 8.47
C MET A 114 3.00 -0.94 9.89
N ALA A 115 2.35 -2.08 10.05
CA ALA A 115 2.28 -2.78 11.34
C ALA A 115 3.67 -3.14 11.89
N TYR A 116 4.55 -3.62 11.03
CA TYR A 116 5.91 -3.95 11.43
C TYR A 116 6.72 -2.70 11.79
N GLY A 117 6.57 -1.62 11.03
CA GLY A 117 7.20 -0.33 11.35
C GLY A 117 6.80 0.20 12.71
N GLU A 118 5.51 0.21 13.05
CA GLU A 118 4.99 0.59 14.37
C GLU A 118 5.50 -0.35 15.46
N TYR A 119 5.44 -1.66 15.22
CA TYR A 119 5.89 -2.67 16.17
C TYR A 119 7.36 -2.48 16.58
N VAL A 120 8.23 -2.20 15.60
CA VAL A 120 9.66 -2.01 15.85
C VAL A 120 9.96 -0.64 16.47
N SER A 121 9.24 0.43 16.04
CA SER A 121 9.53 1.81 16.47
C SER A 121 9.13 2.09 17.91
N GLU A 122 8.05 1.49 18.39
CA GLU A 122 7.50 1.74 19.74
C GLU A 122 8.17 0.96 20.87
N ASN A 123 9.29 0.26 20.62
CA ASN A 123 9.87 -0.68 21.60
C ASN A 123 8.85 -1.70 22.13
N ASN A 124 7.85 -2.04 21.34
CA ASN A 124 6.82 -3.03 21.66
C ASN A 124 7.36 -4.47 21.71
N ALA A 125 8.69 -4.64 21.72
CA ALA A 125 9.35 -5.93 21.88
C ALA A 125 8.92 -6.72 23.14
N SER A 126 8.22 -6.06 24.07
CA SER A 126 7.57 -6.72 25.22
C SER A 126 6.21 -7.35 24.87
N GLN A 127 5.60 -6.99 23.75
CA GLN A 127 4.32 -7.53 23.29
C GLN A 127 4.57 -8.58 22.20
N GLU A 128 4.58 -9.83 22.59
CA GLU A 128 4.84 -10.93 21.65
C GLU A 128 3.72 -11.13 20.62
N ASN A 129 2.49 -10.72 20.96
CA ASN A 129 1.30 -10.94 20.12
C ASN A 129 0.53 -9.64 19.94
N VAL A 130 0.41 -9.18 18.69
CA VAL A 130 -0.27 -7.92 18.34
C VAL A 130 -1.19 -8.13 17.16
N ILE A 131 -2.37 -7.51 17.20
CA ILE A 131 -3.24 -7.34 16.04
C ILE A 131 -3.24 -5.86 15.68
N TYR A 132 -2.79 -5.56 14.48
CA TYR A 132 -2.79 -4.22 13.92
C TYR A 132 -3.92 -4.09 12.88
N VAL A 133 -4.80 -3.12 13.07
CA VAL A 133 -5.92 -2.83 12.15
C VAL A 133 -5.67 -1.49 11.49
N ASN A 134 -5.53 -1.50 10.17
CA ASN A 134 -5.37 -0.30 9.36
C ASN A 134 -6.71 0.11 8.75
N ILE A 135 -7.28 1.20 9.27
CA ILE A 135 -8.52 1.80 8.73
C ILE A 135 -8.09 3.03 7.91
N GLY A 136 -7.73 2.79 6.67
CA GLY A 136 -7.32 3.80 5.70
C GLY A 136 -8.32 3.92 4.55
N TRP A 137 -7.84 4.11 3.33
CA TRP A 137 -8.67 4.06 2.12
C TRP A 137 -9.35 2.69 1.97
N GLY A 138 -8.62 1.60 2.25
CA GLY A 138 -9.15 0.25 2.46
C GLY A 138 -9.23 -0.11 3.94
N LEU A 139 -9.37 -1.41 4.20
CA LEU A 139 -9.36 -2.00 5.53
C LEU A 139 -8.40 -3.19 5.55
N GLY A 140 -7.27 -3.03 6.21
CA GLY A 140 -6.25 -4.06 6.35
C GLY A 140 -6.10 -4.54 7.78
N LEU A 141 -5.53 -5.74 7.95
CA LEU A 141 -5.17 -6.31 9.24
C LEU A 141 -3.83 -7.02 9.14
N CYS A 142 -2.98 -6.81 10.12
CA CYS A 142 -1.76 -7.59 10.32
C CYS A 142 -1.80 -8.28 11.67
N ILE A 143 -1.31 -9.51 11.69
CA ILE A 143 -1.20 -10.33 12.90
C ILE A 143 0.29 -10.56 13.16
N ILE A 144 0.76 -10.21 14.35
CA ILE A 144 2.11 -10.50 14.84
C ILE A 144 1.97 -11.54 15.94
N ILE A 145 2.70 -12.64 15.85
CA ILE A 145 2.72 -13.74 16.82
C ILE A 145 4.18 -14.02 17.18
N ASN A 146 4.49 -14.03 18.48
CA ASN A 146 5.85 -14.20 18.98
C ASN A 146 6.86 -13.22 18.36
N GLY A 147 6.43 -11.98 18.12
CA GLY A 147 7.27 -10.93 17.55
C GLY A 147 7.44 -10.99 16.02
N GLU A 148 6.81 -11.95 15.35
CA GLU A 148 6.92 -12.14 13.90
C GLU A 148 5.57 -11.96 13.19
N ILE A 149 5.60 -11.38 11.99
CA ILE A 149 4.40 -11.26 11.16
C ILE A 149 3.91 -12.67 10.78
N TYR A 150 2.66 -12.94 11.09
CA TYR A 150 2.01 -14.17 10.64
C TYR A 150 1.54 -14.02 9.19
N TYR A 151 2.24 -14.65 8.27
CA TYR A 151 1.95 -14.59 6.83
C TYR A 151 0.85 -15.54 6.37
N GLY A 152 0.58 -16.61 7.13
CA GLY A 152 -0.25 -17.72 6.67
C GLY A 152 0.45 -18.55 5.59
N LYS A 153 -0.32 -19.40 4.90
CA LYS A 153 0.24 -20.34 3.91
C LYS A 153 0.85 -19.64 2.68
N ASP A 154 0.13 -18.65 2.14
CA ASP A 154 0.45 -18.03 0.84
C ASP A 154 0.82 -16.53 0.96
N GLY A 155 1.11 -16.06 2.17
CA GLY A 155 1.39 -14.65 2.44
C GLY A 155 0.14 -13.77 2.64
N TYR A 156 -1.07 -14.32 2.56
CA TYR A 156 -2.32 -13.57 2.52
C TYR A 156 -3.08 -13.57 3.85
N SER A 157 -2.41 -13.76 4.99
CA SER A 157 -3.08 -13.58 6.28
C SER A 157 -3.56 -12.13 6.46
N GLY A 158 -4.61 -11.93 7.22
CA GLY A 158 -5.09 -10.59 7.53
C GLY A 158 -6.07 -9.98 6.52
N GLU A 159 -6.61 -10.77 5.57
CA GLU A 159 -7.64 -10.33 4.60
C GLU A 159 -9.00 -10.05 5.28
N PHE A 160 -8.96 -9.41 6.45
CA PHE A 160 -10.12 -9.11 7.31
C PHE A 160 -11.14 -8.21 6.62
N GLY A 161 -10.69 -7.24 5.84
CA GLY A 161 -11.56 -6.34 5.07
C GLY A 161 -12.48 -7.06 4.11
N HIS A 162 -12.13 -8.29 3.70
CA HIS A 162 -12.88 -9.08 2.72
C HIS A 162 -13.75 -10.18 3.32
N ILE A 163 -13.94 -10.20 4.64
CA ILE A 163 -14.93 -11.06 5.27
C ILE A 163 -16.33 -10.56 4.88
N HIS A 164 -17.19 -11.48 4.44
CA HIS A 164 -18.60 -11.18 4.18
C HIS A 164 -19.34 -10.98 5.50
N MET A 165 -19.80 -9.77 5.76
CA MET A 165 -20.49 -9.41 7.00
C MET A 165 -21.80 -8.66 6.78
N TYR A 166 -21.99 -8.07 5.61
CA TYR A 166 -23.15 -7.25 5.30
C TYR A 166 -23.93 -7.80 4.12
N GLU A 167 -25.24 -7.88 4.25
CA GLU A 167 -26.16 -8.17 3.14
C GLU A 167 -26.45 -6.88 2.35
N ASN A 168 -25.43 -6.37 1.66
CA ASN A 168 -25.55 -5.21 0.79
C ASN A 168 -25.17 -5.59 -0.66
N ASN A 169 -25.58 -4.74 -1.61
CA ASN A 169 -25.27 -4.93 -3.03
C ASN A 169 -23.98 -4.21 -3.48
N VAL A 170 -23.19 -3.71 -2.53
CA VAL A 170 -21.95 -2.97 -2.84
C VAL A 170 -20.88 -3.97 -3.27
N MET A 171 -20.39 -3.78 -4.48
CA MET A 171 -19.28 -4.59 -5.00
C MET A 171 -17.96 -4.14 -4.38
N CYS A 172 -17.27 -5.06 -3.74
CA CYS A 172 -15.91 -4.86 -3.27
C CYS A 172 -14.92 -5.05 -4.43
N HIS A 173 -13.78 -4.37 -4.39
CA HIS A 173 -12.74 -4.54 -5.40
C HIS A 173 -12.18 -5.98 -5.48
N CYS A 174 -12.37 -6.80 -4.45
CA CYS A 174 -12.05 -8.22 -4.47
C CYS A 174 -13.02 -9.10 -5.30
N GLY A 175 -14.06 -8.50 -5.91
CA GLY A 175 -15.06 -9.18 -6.72
C GLY A 175 -16.24 -9.79 -5.93
N LYS A 176 -16.27 -9.62 -4.60
CA LYS A 176 -17.39 -10.08 -3.75
C LYS A 176 -18.27 -8.91 -3.32
N LYS A 177 -19.49 -9.20 -2.89
CA LYS A 177 -20.38 -8.25 -2.22
C LYS A 177 -20.38 -8.49 -0.72
N GLY A 178 -20.76 -7.48 0.08
CA GLY A 178 -20.94 -7.61 1.51
C GLY A 178 -19.67 -7.68 2.36
N CYS A 179 -18.52 -7.30 1.80
CA CYS A 179 -17.27 -7.23 2.55
C CYS A 179 -17.32 -6.12 3.61
N ILE A 180 -16.70 -6.35 4.77
CA ILE A 180 -16.59 -5.34 5.85
C ILE A 180 -16.04 -4.03 5.30
N GLU A 181 -15.02 -4.07 4.47
CA GLU A 181 -14.37 -2.90 3.88
C GLU A 181 -15.36 -1.98 3.17
N THR A 182 -16.39 -2.53 2.50
CA THR A 182 -17.39 -1.72 1.79
C THR A 182 -18.26 -0.87 2.70
N GLU A 183 -18.17 -1.03 4.01
CA GLU A 183 -18.98 -0.30 5.00
C GLU A 183 -18.17 0.60 5.93
N ILE A 184 -16.94 0.22 6.27
CA ILE A 184 -16.18 0.89 7.33
C ILE A 184 -14.83 1.48 6.89
N SER A 185 -14.44 1.36 5.63
CA SER A 185 -13.21 1.96 5.10
C SER A 185 -13.38 3.45 4.76
N GLY A 186 -12.27 4.16 4.55
CA GLY A 186 -12.29 5.54 4.07
C GLY A 186 -12.98 5.68 2.71
N SER A 187 -12.79 4.74 1.79
CA SER A 187 -13.50 4.70 0.51
C SER A 187 -15.01 4.52 0.69
N ALA A 188 -15.44 3.72 1.67
CA ALA A 188 -16.85 3.54 2.01
C ALA A 188 -17.47 4.84 2.56
N VAL A 189 -16.76 5.56 3.43
CA VAL A 189 -17.20 6.87 3.94
C VAL A 189 -17.34 7.86 2.80
N CYS A 190 -16.35 7.93 1.91
CA CYS A 190 -16.36 8.81 0.74
C CYS A 190 -17.55 8.52 -0.18
N ARG A 191 -17.77 7.24 -0.52
CA ARG A 191 -18.91 6.80 -1.33
C ARG A 191 -20.24 7.20 -0.70
N LYS A 192 -20.45 6.88 0.57
CA LYS A 192 -21.69 7.21 1.30
C LYS A 192 -21.94 8.73 1.35
N LEU A 193 -20.88 9.51 1.55
CA LEU A 193 -20.99 10.98 1.55
C LEU A 193 -21.43 11.49 0.18
N VAL A 194 -20.80 11.02 -0.88
CA VAL A 194 -21.12 11.41 -2.26
C VAL A 194 -22.57 11.02 -2.61
N GLU A 195 -23.00 9.80 -2.29
CA GLU A 195 -24.38 9.33 -2.50
C GLU A 195 -25.40 10.22 -1.77
N ARG A 196 -25.15 10.62 -0.52
CA ARG A 196 -26.05 11.50 0.24
C ARG A 196 -26.13 12.90 -0.38
N ILE A 197 -25.01 13.44 -0.86
CA ILE A 197 -25.01 14.74 -1.53
C ILE A 197 -25.76 14.67 -2.86
N TYR A 198 -25.61 13.61 -3.64
CA TYR A 198 -26.39 13.42 -4.87
C TYR A 198 -27.89 13.24 -4.61
N ASN A 199 -28.26 12.72 -3.44
CA ASN A 199 -29.64 12.65 -2.97
C ASN A 199 -30.14 13.98 -2.36
N HIS A 200 -29.43 15.09 -2.63
CA HIS A 200 -29.78 16.45 -2.19
C HIS A 200 -29.75 16.67 -0.67
N GLU A 201 -29.03 15.85 0.10
CA GLU A 201 -28.80 16.14 1.50
C GLU A 201 -27.83 17.33 1.63
N ALA A 202 -28.14 18.27 2.52
CA ALA A 202 -27.33 19.46 2.72
C ALA A 202 -25.96 19.14 3.32
N SER A 203 -24.89 19.61 2.69
CA SER A 203 -23.51 19.43 3.17
C SER A 203 -22.64 20.62 2.78
N VAL A 204 -21.72 21.00 3.66
CA VAL A 204 -20.67 22.00 3.36
C VAL A 204 -19.73 21.52 2.23
N LEU A 205 -19.71 20.24 1.96
CA LEU A 205 -18.89 19.61 0.92
C LEU A 205 -19.58 19.54 -0.45
N SER A 206 -20.87 19.91 -0.54
CA SER A 206 -21.64 19.81 -1.79
C SER A 206 -20.95 20.51 -2.97
N LYS A 207 -20.39 21.71 -2.76
CA LYS A 207 -19.66 22.42 -3.82
C LYS A 207 -18.42 21.67 -4.32
N LYS A 208 -17.72 20.93 -3.46
CA LYS A 208 -16.54 20.14 -3.84
C LYS A 208 -16.94 18.91 -4.67
N VAL A 209 -18.02 18.25 -4.29
CA VAL A 209 -18.56 17.09 -5.02
C VAL A 209 -19.07 17.51 -6.41
N TRP A 210 -19.88 18.60 -6.49
CA TRP A 210 -20.43 19.08 -7.77
C TRP A 210 -19.36 19.58 -8.75
N ASN A 211 -18.23 20.08 -8.24
CA ASN A 211 -17.12 20.54 -9.07
C ASN A 211 -16.14 19.42 -9.47
N GLY A 212 -16.44 18.17 -9.14
CA GLY A 212 -15.57 17.02 -9.49
C GLY A 212 -14.27 16.92 -8.69
N ASN A 213 -14.11 17.70 -7.61
CA ASN A 213 -12.86 17.79 -6.84
C ASN A 213 -12.76 16.75 -5.70
N MET A 214 -13.63 15.75 -5.66
CA MET A 214 -13.68 14.79 -4.54
C MET A 214 -13.51 13.32 -4.91
N ILE A 215 -13.09 13.01 -6.13
CA ILE A 215 -12.81 11.60 -6.51
C ILE A 215 -11.52 11.53 -7.29
#